data_a36f7d85a3a8c1e073ca7d9ce2a17467
#
_entry.id   a36f7d85a3a8c1e073ca7d9ce2a17467
#
_cell.length_a   1.000
_cell.length_b   1.000
_cell.length_c   1.000
_cell.angle_alpha   90.00
_cell.angle_beta   90.00
_cell.angle_gamma   90.00
#
_symmetry.space_group_name_H-M   'P 1'
#
loop_
_entity.id
_entity.type
_entity.pdbx_description
1 polymer ?
#
loop_
_entity_poly.entity_id
_entity_poly.type
_entity_poly.pdbx_seq_one_letter_code
_entity_poly.pdbx_strand_id
1 'polypeptide(L)'
;MIDLYTAATPNGQKIHIMLEETALEYVEHFISLGKGEQFDPEFLRISPNNKIPAIVDHNGPGGEPVAVFESGCILLYLAEKTGKFLPAEPRARLEVLEWLFWQMGGFGPMLGQAHHFRAYAPEKITYAYERYTNEAKRLYQVLDQRLEDRAFVAGGAYSIADMAIFPWCRLHGRQGQDLDDFPNVKRWFEAVAARPAVAKDMARLEDKADQIKWDKESWSNLFGAEQYRRR
;
A
#
# COMPACT_ATOMS: atom_id res chain seq x y z
N MET A 1 15.71 0.70 -16.01
CA MET A 1 15.82 1.33 -14.68
C MET A 1 14.51 2.01 -14.35
N ILE A 2 14.08 1.99 -13.11
CA ILE A 2 12.81 2.56 -12.64
C ILE A 2 13.11 3.64 -11.62
N ASP A 3 12.51 4.82 -11.74
CA ASP A 3 12.46 5.81 -10.67
C ASP A 3 11.22 5.56 -9.82
N LEU A 4 11.40 5.35 -8.52
CA LEU A 4 10.32 5.15 -7.56
C LEU A 4 10.15 6.38 -6.69
N TYR A 5 9.04 7.07 -6.81
CA TYR A 5 8.62 8.20 -5.96
C TYR A 5 7.75 7.69 -4.83
N THR A 6 8.25 7.76 -3.58
CA THR A 6 7.65 7.05 -2.45
C THR A 6 7.80 7.78 -1.11
N ALA A 7 7.14 7.26 -0.09
CA ALA A 7 7.32 7.60 1.31
C ALA A 7 7.11 6.35 2.18
N ALA A 8 7.50 6.41 3.46
CA ALA A 8 7.36 5.32 4.43
C ALA A 8 5.89 5.08 4.83
N THR A 9 5.07 4.64 3.88
CA THR A 9 3.63 4.38 4.04
C THR A 9 3.26 2.98 3.56
N PRO A 10 2.12 2.41 3.97
CA PRO A 10 1.67 1.11 3.46
C PRO A 10 1.60 1.04 1.93
N ASN A 11 1.20 2.12 1.26
CA ASN A 11 1.11 2.12 -0.20
C ASN A 11 2.48 2.18 -0.87
N GLY A 12 3.44 2.95 -0.33
CA GLY A 12 4.83 2.95 -0.81
C GLY A 12 5.49 1.57 -0.63
N GLN A 13 5.23 0.94 0.51
CA GLN A 13 5.73 -0.40 0.84
C GLN A 13 5.34 -1.45 -0.20
N LYS A 14 4.12 -1.42 -0.76
CA LYS A 14 3.69 -2.34 -1.82
C LYS A 14 4.69 -2.40 -2.98
N ILE A 15 5.17 -1.24 -3.41
CA ILE A 15 6.02 -1.13 -4.59
C ILE A 15 7.47 -1.51 -4.27
N HIS A 16 7.95 -1.16 -3.08
CA HIS A 16 9.26 -1.65 -2.62
C HIS A 16 9.31 -3.18 -2.58
N ILE A 17 8.29 -3.82 -1.99
CA ILE A 17 8.19 -5.29 -1.96
C ILE A 17 8.22 -5.85 -3.39
N MET A 18 7.42 -5.28 -4.30
CA MET A 18 7.37 -5.76 -5.68
C MET A 18 8.70 -5.63 -6.41
N LEU A 19 9.40 -4.50 -6.25
CA LEU A 19 10.70 -4.27 -6.89
C LEU A 19 11.77 -5.22 -6.33
N GLU A 20 11.79 -5.45 -5.02
CA GLU A 20 12.71 -6.41 -4.39
C GLU A 20 12.40 -7.86 -4.80
N GLU A 21 11.13 -8.27 -4.86
CA GLU A 21 10.70 -9.61 -5.29
C GLU A 21 11.03 -9.90 -6.76
N THR A 22 11.01 -8.86 -7.58
CA THR A 22 11.32 -9.00 -9.02
C THR A 22 12.79 -8.82 -9.34
N ALA A 23 13.59 -8.29 -8.40
CA ALA A 23 14.98 -7.87 -8.57
C ALA A 23 15.15 -6.82 -9.69
N LEU A 24 14.16 -5.96 -9.88
CA LEU A 24 14.26 -4.84 -10.82
C LEU A 24 15.14 -3.75 -10.21
N GLU A 25 16.05 -3.22 -11.01
CA GLU A 25 16.86 -2.05 -10.62
C GLU A 25 16.01 -0.79 -10.55
N TYR A 26 16.12 -0.07 -9.42
CA TYR A 26 15.39 1.17 -9.22
C TYR A 26 16.18 2.22 -8.44
N VAL A 27 15.82 3.48 -8.63
CA VAL A 27 16.29 4.62 -7.83
C VAL A 27 15.12 5.12 -6.99
N GLU A 28 15.32 5.23 -5.68
CA GLU A 28 14.31 5.76 -4.76
C GLU A 28 14.38 7.28 -4.67
N HIS A 29 13.26 7.95 -4.93
CA HIS A 29 13.03 9.37 -4.70
C HIS A 29 12.04 9.51 -3.54
N PHE A 30 12.54 9.89 -2.37
CA PHE A 30 11.70 10.08 -1.19
C PHE A 30 10.93 11.39 -1.31
N ILE A 31 9.60 11.33 -1.18
CA ILE A 31 8.69 12.48 -1.16
C ILE A 31 8.32 12.79 0.28
N SER A 32 8.76 13.94 0.79
CA SER A 32 8.46 14.40 2.14
C SER A 32 7.04 14.94 2.23
N LEU A 33 6.08 14.04 2.55
CA LEU A 33 4.66 14.38 2.62
C LEU A 33 4.36 15.47 3.67
N GLY A 34 5.10 15.47 4.78
CA GLY A 34 4.97 16.48 5.82
C GLY A 34 5.37 17.87 5.35
N LYS A 35 6.32 17.99 4.42
CA LYS A 35 6.75 19.25 3.81
C LYS A 35 5.93 19.69 2.60
N GLY A 36 4.97 18.85 2.16
CA GLY A 36 4.13 19.17 1.02
C GLY A 36 4.78 18.91 -0.36
N GLU A 37 5.87 18.13 -0.44
CA GLU A 37 6.56 17.84 -1.70
C GLU A 37 5.68 17.06 -2.70
N GLN A 38 4.61 16.40 -2.25
CA GLN A 38 3.60 15.80 -3.12
C GLN A 38 2.84 16.82 -3.99
N PHE A 39 2.99 18.09 -3.71
CA PHE A 39 2.38 19.20 -4.46
C PHE A 39 3.34 19.87 -5.42
N ASP A 40 4.58 19.41 -5.48
CA ASP A 40 5.56 19.93 -6.44
C ASP A 40 5.05 19.74 -7.87
N PRO A 41 5.10 20.78 -8.73
CA PRO A 41 4.67 20.69 -10.12
C PRO A 41 5.35 19.56 -10.92
N GLU A 42 6.59 19.21 -10.60
CA GLU A 42 7.29 18.10 -11.26
C GLU A 42 6.69 16.75 -10.83
N PHE A 43 6.39 16.58 -9.55
CA PHE A 43 5.72 15.37 -9.07
C PHE A 43 4.28 15.27 -9.58
N LEU A 44 3.55 16.38 -9.69
CA LEU A 44 2.18 16.40 -10.23
C LEU A 44 2.11 15.96 -11.71
N ARG A 45 3.18 16.13 -12.49
CA ARG A 45 3.25 15.59 -13.86
C ARG A 45 3.33 14.05 -13.88
N ILE A 46 3.88 13.45 -12.82
CA ILE A 46 4.02 12.00 -12.68
C ILE A 46 2.79 11.40 -11.99
N SER A 47 2.29 12.07 -10.93
CA SER A 47 1.12 11.66 -10.15
C SER A 47 0.14 12.82 -10.01
N PRO A 48 -0.81 12.98 -10.94
CA PRO A 48 -1.76 14.10 -10.95
C PRO A 48 -2.71 14.11 -9.75
N ASN A 49 -2.82 12.98 -9.04
CA ASN A 49 -3.58 12.85 -7.79
C ASN A 49 -2.79 13.32 -6.55
N ASN A 50 -1.57 13.84 -6.70
CA ASN A 50 -0.67 14.23 -5.60
C ASN A 50 -0.46 13.15 -4.52
N LYS A 51 -0.46 11.88 -4.89
CA LYS A 51 -0.27 10.75 -3.99
C LYS A 51 0.94 9.91 -4.39
N ILE A 52 1.63 9.41 -3.38
CA ILE A 52 2.61 8.34 -3.54
C ILE A 52 1.92 6.98 -3.36
N PRO A 53 2.51 5.90 -3.90
CA PRO A 53 3.65 5.84 -4.78
C PRO A 53 3.33 6.21 -6.24
N ALA A 54 4.38 6.60 -6.97
CA ALA A 54 4.38 6.69 -8.42
C ALA A 54 5.72 6.17 -8.95
N ILE A 55 5.76 5.72 -10.20
CA ILE A 55 7.01 5.32 -10.86
C ILE A 55 7.17 6.02 -12.21
N VAL A 56 8.42 6.16 -12.64
CA VAL A 56 8.78 6.39 -14.05
C VAL A 56 9.64 5.21 -14.50
N ASP A 57 9.11 4.42 -15.42
CA ASP A 57 9.90 3.36 -16.04
C ASP A 57 10.51 3.88 -17.34
N HIS A 58 11.84 3.96 -17.38
CA HIS A 58 12.59 4.45 -18.54
C HIS A 58 12.62 3.47 -19.72
N ASN A 59 12.15 2.24 -19.52
CA ASN A 59 12.01 1.24 -20.55
C ASN A 59 10.60 0.63 -20.49
N GLY A 60 9.61 1.48 -20.72
CA GLY A 60 8.19 1.12 -20.73
C GLY A 60 7.74 0.42 -22.02
N PRO A 61 6.42 0.34 -22.25
CA PRO A 61 5.87 -0.25 -23.47
C PRO A 61 6.42 0.43 -24.72
N GLY A 62 6.85 -0.37 -25.69
CA GLY A 62 7.48 0.13 -26.92
C GLY A 62 8.91 0.64 -26.75
N GLY A 63 9.53 0.50 -25.54
CA GLY A 63 10.85 1.01 -25.24
C GLY A 63 10.89 2.50 -24.83
N GLU A 64 9.72 3.13 -24.72
CA GLU A 64 9.60 4.55 -24.36
C GLU A 64 9.35 4.73 -22.85
N PRO A 65 9.80 5.84 -22.24
CA PRO A 65 9.51 6.10 -20.84
C PRO A 65 8.01 6.22 -20.56
N VAL A 66 7.57 5.68 -19.41
CA VAL A 66 6.17 5.79 -18.96
C VAL A 66 6.10 6.12 -17.47
N ALA A 67 5.24 7.07 -17.12
CA ALA A 67 4.87 7.35 -15.74
C ALA A 67 3.61 6.55 -15.38
N VAL A 68 3.64 5.89 -14.19
CA VAL A 68 2.50 5.13 -13.67
C VAL A 68 2.26 5.55 -12.23
N PHE A 69 1.04 5.91 -11.90
CA PHE A 69 0.57 6.16 -10.54
C PHE A 69 -0.54 5.17 -10.16
N GLU A 70 -1.04 5.21 -8.92
CA GLU A 70 -1.89 4.21 -8.27
C GLU A 70 -1.14 2.91 -7.95
N SER A 71 -0.99 2.61 -6.66
CA SER A 71 -0.18 1.45 -6.21
C SER A 71 -0.66 0.12 -6.78
N GLY A 72 -1.98 -0.07 -6.96
CA GLY A 72 -2.53 -1.27 -7.59
C GLY A 72 -2.20 -1.36 -9.08
N CYS A 73 -2.23 -0.24 -9.79
CA CYS A 73 -1.85 -0.15 -11.20
C CYS A 73 -0.35 -0.41 -11.38
N ILE A 74 0.48 0.13 -10.50
CA ILE A 74 1.94 -0.11 -10.53
C ILE A 74 2.25 -1.59 -10.29
N LEU A 75 1.60 -2.23 -9.31
CA LEU A 75 1.74 -3.67 -9.06
C LEU A 75 1.38 -4.49 -10.30
N LEU A 76 0.23 -4.19 -10.92
CA LEU A 76 -0.22 -4.86 -12.14
C LEU A 76 0.78 -4.67 -13.28
N TYR A 77 1.20 -3.43 -13.54
CA TYR A 77 2.17 -3.09 -14.56
C TYR A 77 3.49 -3.85 -14.40
N LEU A 78 4.05 -3.87 -13.18
CA LEU A 78 5.31 -4.57 -12.90
C LEU A 78 5.17 -6.09 -12.97
N ALA A 79 4.00 -6.64 -12.59
CA ALA A 79 3.71 -8.06 -12.75
C ALA A 79 3.65 -8.47 -14.24
N GLU A 80 2.99 -7.67 -15.07
CA GLU A 80 2.92 -7.90 -16.52
C GLU A 80 4.30 -7.74 -17.18
N LYS A 81 5.05 -6.71 -16.81
CA LYS A 81 6.42 -6.46 -17.31
C LYS A 81 7.37 -7.62 -17.03
N THR A 82 7.24 -8.23 -15.86
CA THR A 82 8.17 -9.29 -15.39
C THR A 82 7.66 -10.71 -15.62
N GLY A 83 6.35 -10.88 -15.88
CA GLY A 83 5.69 -12.18 -15.93
C GLY A 83 5.63 -12.90 -14.58
N LYS A 84 5.75 -12.14 -13.44
CA LYS A 84 5.79 -12.70 -12.09
C LYS A 84 4.61 -12.20 -11.25
N PHE A 85 4.17 -13.02 -10.28
CA PHE A 85 3.18 -12.69 -9.25
C PHE A 85 1.77 -12.36 -9.77
N LEU A 86 1.50 -12.66 -11.05
CA LEU A 86 0.19 -12.60 -11.65
C LEU A 86 0.05 -13.79 -12.60
N PRO A 87 -0.86 -14.75 -12.34
CA PRO A 87 -1.04 -15.92 -13.20
C PRO A 87 -1.44 -15.54 -14.61
N ALA A 88 -0.95 -16.30 -15.61
CA ALA A 88 -1.38 -16.16 -17.00
C ALA A 88 -2.72 -16.88 -17.27
N GLU A 89 -3.08 -17.91 -16.47
CA GLU A 89 -4.36 -18.59 -16.57
C GLU A 89 -5.51 -17.63 -16.25
N PRO A 90 -6.52 -17.47 -17.13
CA PRO A 90 -7.52 -16.41 -17.04
C PRO A 90 -8.33 -16.41 -15.74
N ARG A 91 -8.71 -17.59 -15.21
CA ARG A 91 -9.50 -17.68 -13.96
C ARG A 91 -8.67 -17.33 -12.74
N ALA A 92 -7.45 -17.85 -12.63
CA ALA A 92 -6.54 -17.52 -11.54
C ALA A 92 -6.10 -16.05 -11.60
N ARG A 93 -5.90 -15.50 -12.81
CA ARG A 93 -5.65 -14.07 -13.01
C ARG A 93 -6.80 -13.20 -12.53
N LEU A 94 -8.04 -13.56 -12.88
CA LEU A 94 -9.24 -12.84 -12.45
C LEU A 94 -9.35 -12.84 -10.92
N GLU A 95 -9.13 -13.98 -10.28
CA GLU A 95 -9.15 -14.09 -8.83
C GLU A 95 -8.12 -13.16 -8.15
N VAL A 96 -6.90 -13.07 -8.68
CA VAL A 96 -5.88 -12.13 -8.17
C VAL A 96 -6.33 -10.68 -8.34
N LEU A 97 -6.93 -10.33 -9.48
CA LEU A 97 -7.42 -8.97 -9.73
C LEU A 97 -8.61 -8.61 -8.83
N GLU A 98 -9.55 -9.53 -8.57
CA GLU A 98 -10.65 -9.31 -7.62
C GLU A 98 -10.12 -8.91 -6.24
N TRP A 99 -9.13 -9.64 -5.70
CA TRP A 99 -8.55 -9.33 -4.40
C TRP A 99 -7.64 -8.10 -4.40
N LEU A 100 -6.97 -7.81 -5.51
CA LEU A 100 -6.26 -6.55 -5.71
C LEU A 100 -7.23 -5.36 -5.66
N PHE A 101 -8.33 -5.42 -6.42
CA PHE A 101 -9.33 -4.35 -6.44
C PHE A 101 -10.10 -4.26 -5.12
N TRP A 102 -10.38 -5.38 -4.45
CA TRP A 102 -10.94 -5.38 -3.09
C TRP A 102 -10.03 -4.62 -2.11
N GLN A 103 -8.71 -4.82 -2.21
CA GLN A 103 -7.77 -4.06 -1.40
C GLN A 103 -7.79 -2.57 -1.73
N MET A 104 -7.75 -2.22 -3.01
CA MET A 104 -7.68 -0.83 -3.47
C MET A 104 -8.98 -0.05 -3.24
N GLY A 105 -10.13 -0.68 -3.43
CA GLY A 105 -11.44 -0.04 -3.31
C GLY A 105 -12.06 -0.09 -1.90
N GLY A 106 -11.65 -1.03 -1.06
CA GLY A 106 -12.25 -1.26 0.25
C GLY A 106 -11.23 -1.37 1.38
N PHE A 107 -10.43 -2.42 1.39
CA PHE A 107 -9.57 -2.76 2.53
C PHE A 107 -8.63 -1.60 2.91
N GLY A 108 -7.78 -1.15 1.99
CA GLY A 108 -6.85 -0.05 2.23
C GLY A 108 -7.54 1.25 2.65
N PRO A 109 -8.51 1.76 1.88
CA PRO A 109 -9.24 2.99 2.22
C PRO A 109 -9.93 2.95 3.59
N MET A 110 -10.65 1.87 3.91
CA MET A 110 -11.38 1.78 5.18
C MET A 110 -10.45 1.62 6.38
N LEU A 111 -9.37 0.83 6.25
CA LEU A 111 -8.33 0.74 7.27
C LEU A 111 -7.61 2.09 7.45
N GLY A 112 -7.42 2.84 6.37
CA GLY A 112 -6.87 4.20 6.43
C GLY A 112 -7.77 5.15 7.22
N GLN A 113 -9.09 5.09 7.04
CA GLN A 113 -10.04 5.86 7.83
C GLN A 113 -10.05 5.42 9.30
N ALA A 114 -10.04 4.10 9.58
CA ALA A 114 -9.93 3.60 10.94
C ALA A 114 -8.67 4.14 11.63
N HIS A 115 -7.52 4.10 10.96
CA HIS A 115 -6.26 4.66 11.45
C HIS A 115 -6.36 6.18 11.68
N HIS A 116 -6.96 6.93 10.72
CA HIS A 116 -7.11 8.38 10.82
C HIS A 116 -7.92 8.80 12.05
N PHE A 117 -9.13 8.26 12.22
CA PHE A 117 -10.01 8.65 13.32
C PHE A 117 -9.54 8.11 14.69
N ARG A 118 -8.63 7.15 14.71
CA ARG A 118 -8.03 6.65 15.96
C ARG A 118 -6.76 7.42 16.35
N ALA A 119 -5.95 7.88 15.40
CA ALA A 119 -4.61 8.37 15.66
C ALA A 119 -4.35 9.83 15.21
N TYR A 120 -5.03 10.31 14.16
CA TYR A 120 -4.70 11.59 13.52
C TYR A 120 -5.79 12.64 13.61
N ALA A 121 -7.05 12.26 13.84
CA ALA A 121 -8.15 13.23 13.94
C ALA A 121 -7.88 14.21 15.10
N PRO A 122 -8.09 15.53 14.90
CA PRO A 122 -7.80 16.55 15.90
C PRO A 122 -8.71 16.46 17.12
N GLU A 123 -9.87 15.82 16.94
CA GLU A 123 -10.84 15.54 18.01
C GLU A 123 -11.42 14.13 17.87
N LYS A 124 -11.86 13.54 18.97
CA LYS A 124 -12.48 12.23 18.95
C LYS A 124 -13.94 12.32 18.49
N ILE A 125 -14.22 11.94 17.25
CA ILE A 125 -15.58 11.79 16.71
C ILE A 125 -16.03 10.35 16.97
N THR A 126 -16.73 10.10 18.07
CA THR A 126 -17.09 8.74 18.53
C THR A 126 -17.75 7.91 17.44
N TYR A 127 -18.71 8.46 16.71
CA TYR A 127 -19.39 7.74 15.63
C TYR A 127 -18.42 7.31 14.51
N ALA A 128 -17.54 8.20 14.06
CA ALA A 128 -16.56 7.86 13.02
C ALA A 128 -15.53 6.83 13.51
N TYR A 129 -15.05 7.02 14.74
CA TYR A 129 -14.13 6.09 15.40
C TYR A 129 -14.71 4.67 15.46
N GLU A 130 -15.94 4.51 15.94
CA GLU A 130 -16.60 3.21 16.08
C GLU A 130 -16.96 2.61 14.70
N ARG A 131 -17.53 3.42 13.80
CA ARG A 131 -17.91 2.97 12.46
C ARG A 131 -16.72 2.38 11.69
N TYR A 132 -15.61 3.11 11.62
CA TYR A 132 -14.45 2.65 10.86
C TYR A 132 -13.66 1.53 11.56
N THR A 133 -13.63 1.48 12.89
CA THR A 133 -13.07 0.35 13.64
C THR A 133 -13.87 -0.92 13.37
N ASN A 134 -15.20 -0.86 13.37
CA ASN A 134 -16.06 -2.00 13.08
C ASN A 134 -15.96 -2.43 11.61
N GLU A 135 -15.86 -1.49 10.67
CA GLU A 135 -15.66 -1.82 9.26
C GLU A 135 -14.28 -2.48 9.04
N ALA A 136 -13.23 -1.99 9.69
CA ALA A 136 -11.93 -2.64 9.68
C ALA A 136 -12.05 -4.09 10.18
N LYS A 137 -12.74 -4.32 11.32
CA LYS A 137 -12.97 -5.67 11.85
C LYS A 137 -13.68 -6.58 10.84
N ARG A 138 -14.75 -6.08 10.21
CA ARG A 138 -15.49 -6.83 9.17
C ARG A 138 -14.59 -7.22 8.00
N LEU A 139 -13.71 -6.32 7.54
CA LEU A 139 -12.79 -6.58 6.44
C LEU A 139 -11.71 -7.60 6.83
N TYR A 140 -11.20 -7.56 8.06
CA TYR A 140 -10.31 -8.60 8.58
C TYR A 140 -11.01 -9.96 8.66
N GLN A 141 -12.29 -10.02 9.04
CA GLN A 141 -13.07 -11.27 9.03
C GLN A 141 -13.21 -11.84 7.61
N VAL A 142 -13.46 -11.01 6.61
CA VAL A 142 -13.49 -11.43 5.19
C VAL A 142 -12.14 -12.02 4.76
N LEU A 143 -11.04 -11.38 5.14
CA LEU A 143 -9.70 -11.86 4.83
C LEU A 143 -9.41 -13.18 5.58
N ASP A 144 -9.81 -13.31 6.83
CA ASP A 144 -9.59 -14.51 7.65
C ASP A 144 -10.33 -15.71 7.08
N GLN A 145 -11.61 -15.55 6.71
CA GLN A 145 -12.38 -16.58 6.01
C GLN A 145 -11.73 -16.97 4.68
N ARG A 146 -11.25 -15.97 3.92
CA ARG A 146 -10.57 -16.23 2.65
C ARG A 146 -9.33 -17.10 2.81
N LEU A 147 -8.62 -16.95 3.89
CA LEU A 147 -7.35 -17.63 4.18
C LEU A 147 -7.53 -18.96 4.94
N GLU A 148 -8.78 -19.39 5.26
CA GLU A 148 -9.05 -20.58 6.06
C GLU A 148 -8.36 -21.84 5.49
N ASP A 149 -8.47 -22.06 4.20
CA ASP A 149 -7.92 -23.22 3.48
C ASP A 149 -6.80 -22.86 2.48
N ARG A 150 -6.27 -21.63 2.55
CA ARG A 150 -5.30 -21.07 1.58
C ARG A 150 -4.05 -20.57 2.26
N ALA A 151 -2.91 -20.80 1.61
CA ALA A 151 -1.64 -20.23 2.02
C ALA A 151 -1.53 -18.74 1.65
N PHE A 152 -2.14 -18.33 0.51
CA PHE A 152 -2.13 -16.96 -0.03
C PHE A 152 -3.53 -16.53 -0.45
N VAL A 153 -3.71 -15.22 -0.63
CA VAL A 153 -5.04 -14.62 -0.82
C VAL A 153 -5.70 -15.07 -2.13
N ALA A 154 -4.93 -15.20 -3.21
CA ALA A 154 -5.49 -15.54 -4.53
C ALA A 154 -4.50 -16.28 -5.43
N GLY A 155 -5.01 -16.93 -6.50
CA GLY A 155 -4.19 -17.52 -7.55
C GLY A 155 -3.38 -18.76 -7.16
N GLY A 156 -3.58 -19.30 -5.96
CA GLY A 156 -2.89 -20.49 -5.47
C GLY A 156 -1.42 -20.29 -5.06
N ALA A 157 -0.87 -19.10 -5.26
CA ALA A 157 0.51 -18.74 -4.91
C ALA A 157 0.60 -17.27 -4.46
N TYR A 158 1.74 -16.88 -3.89
CA TYR A 158 2.03 -15.49 -3.55
C TYR A 158 1.91 -14.58 -4.78
N SER A 159 1.15 -13.50 -4.67
CA SER A 159 0.74 -12.67 -5.79
C SER A 159 0.74 -11.18 -5.43
N ILE A 160 0.47 -10.33 -6.43
CA ILE A 160 0.28 -8.88 -6.22
C ILE A 160 -0.89 -8.56 -5.30
N ALA A 161 -1.86 -9.46 -5.10
CA ALA A 161 -2.93 -9.29 -4.10
C ALA A 161 -2.36 -9.34 -2.67
N ASP A 162 -1.48 -10.30 -2.38
CA ASP A 162 -0.80 -10.40 -1.08
C ASP A 162 0.09 -9.18 -0.83
N MET A 163 0.87 -8.75 -1.84
CA MET A 163 1.72 -7.55 -1.77
C MET A 163 0.91 -6.28 -1.50
N ALA A 164 -0.30 -6.20 -2.01
CA ALA A 164 -1.18 -5.05 -1.78
C ALA A 164 -1.79 -5.03 -0.38
N ILE A 165 -2.15 -6.20 0.18
CA ILE A 165 -2.85 -6.34 1.45
C ILE A 165 -1.89 -6.28 2.64
N PHE A 166 -0.74 -6.96 2.56
CA PHE A 166 0.20 -7.13 3.68
C PHE A 166 0.62 -5.83 4.37
N PRO A 167 1.02 -4.75 3.67
CA PRO A 167 1.46 -3.52 4.31
C PRO A 167 0.39 -2.85 5.18
N TRP A 168 -0.87 -3.01 4.81
CA TRP A 168 -1.99 -2.50 5.60
C TRP A 168 -2.26 -3.34 6.84
N CYS A 169 -2.11 -4.68 6.76
CA CYS A 169 -2.22 -5.56 7.93
C CYS A 169 -1.13 -5.28 8.96
N ARG A 170 0.06 -4.84 8.56
CA ARG A 170 1.16 -4.46 9.48
C ARG A 170 0.75 -3.38 10.48
N LEU A 171 -0.23 -2.56 10.15
CA LEU A 171 -0.73 -1.49 10.99
C LEU A 171 -2.01 -1.86 11.79
N HIS A 172 -2.33 -3.16 11.92
CA HIS A 172 -3.55 -3.67 12.53
C HIS A 172 -3.88 -3.04 13.89
N GLY A 173 -2.89 -2.93 14.79
CA GLY A 173 -3.08 -2.32 16.11
C GLY A 173 -3.51 -0.84 16.05
N ARG A 174 -2.99 -0.07 15.08
CA ARG A 174 -3.40 1.33 14.86
C ARG A 174 -4.81 1.44 14.26
N GLN A 175 -5.32 0.37 13.67
CA GLN A 175 -6.68 0.25 13.14
C GLN A 175 -7.66 -0.32 14.18
N GLY A 176 -7.16 -0.66 15.40
CA GLY A 176 -7.93 -1.22 16.50
C GLY A 176 -8.25 -2.70 16.32
N GLN A 177 -7.41 -3.42 15.60
CA GLN A 177 -7.55 -4.87 15.40
C GLN A 177 -6.40 -5.62 16.07
N ASP A 178 -6.69 -6.81 16.58
CA ASP A 178 -5.72 -7.76 17.07
C ASP A 178 -5.68 -8.96 16.13
N LEU A 179 -4.50 -9.36 15.66
CA LEU A 179 -4.36 -10.52 14.77
C LEU A 179 -4.66 -11.85 15.51
N ASP A 180 -4.66 -11.88 16.82
CA ASP A 180 -5.07 -13.05 17.58
C ASP A 180 -6.58 -13.37 17.41
N ASP A 181 -7.39 -12.36 17.06
CA ASP A 181 -8.81 -12.55 16.70
C ASP A 181 -8.99 -13.15 15.27
N PHE A 182 -7.91 -13.21 14.45
CA PHE A 182 -7.92 -13.61 13.04
C PHE A 182 -6.79 -14.60 12.75
N PRO A 183 -6.89 -15.85 13.19
CA PRO A 183 -5.79 -16.82 13.18
C PRO A 183 -5.24 -17.15 11.78
N ASN A 184 -6.10 -17.15 10.76
CA ASN A 184 -5.67 -17.38 9.37
C ASN A 184 -4.93 -16.19 8.80
N VAL A 185 -5.36 -14.95 9.11
CA VAL A 185 -4.65 -13.73 8.77
C VAL A 185 -3.29 -13.70 9.47
N LYS A 186 -3.24 -14.05 10.76
CA LYS A 186 -1.98 -14.11 11.53
C LYS A 186 -0.97 -15.06 10.89
N ARG A 187 -1.39 -16.30 10.61
CA ARG A 187 -0.57 -17.31 9.91
C ARG A 187 -0.05 -16.80 8.57
N TRP A 188 -0.92 -16.24 7.74
CA TRP A 188 -0.56 -15.67 6.44
C TRP A 188 0.39 -14.48 6.59
N PHE A 189 0.12 -13.58 7.54
CA PHE A 189 0.95 -12.42 7.82
C PHE A 189 2.38 -12.80 8.19
N GLU A 190 2.55 -13.78 9.07
CA GLU A 190 3.86 -14.31 9.47
C GLU A 190 4.60 -14.95 8.29
N ALA A 191 3.90 -15.72 7.46
CA ALA A 191 4.48 -16.34 6.26
C ALA A 191 4.93 -15.30 5.23
N VAL A 192 4.16 -14.23 5.02
CA VAL A 192 4.53 -13.14 4.10
C VAL A 192 5.67 -12.31 4.69
N ALA A 193 5.63 -11.99 5.99
CA ALA A 193 6.70 -11.24 6.68
C ALA A 193 8.06 -11.95 6.61
N ALA A 194 8.07 -13.28 6.62
CA ALA A 194 9.29 -14.09 6.54
C ALA A 194 9.95 -14.11 5.14
N ARG A 195 9.29 -13.58 4.10
CA ARG A 195 9.88 -13.50 2.76
C ARG A 195 11.06 -12.52 2.75
N PRO A 196 12.22 -12.88 2.13
CA PRO A 196 13.42 -12.02 2.18
C PRO A 196 13.20 -10.59 1.69
N ALA A 197 12.45 -10.40 0.61
CA ALA A 197 12.12 -9.09 0.06
C ALA A 197 11.25 -8.25 1.02
N VAL A 198 10.28 -8.90 1.68
CA VAL A 198 9.41 -8.26 2.67
C VAL A 198 10.18 -7.89 3.93
N ALA A 199 11.01 -8.80 4.45
CA ALA A 199 11.86 -8.54 5.62
C ALA A 199 12.83 -7.39 5.38
N LYS A 200 13.44 -7.32 4.18
CA LYS A 200 14.31 -6.21 3.77
C LYS A 200 13.58 -4.86 3.77
N ASP A 201 12.36 -4.83 3.23
CA ASP A 201 11.55 -3.60 3.22
C ASP A 201 11.09 -3.20 4.64
N MET A 202 10.76 -4.16 5.49
CA MET A 202 10.41 -3.87 6.89
C MET A 202 11.57 -3.22 7.64
N ALA A 203 12.79 -3.73 7.49
CA ALA A 203 13.99 -3.12 8.09
C ALA A 203 14.23 -1.69 7.56
N ARG A 204 14.07 -1.47 6.24
CA ARG A 204 14.15 -0.14 5.64
C ARG A 204 13.14 0.86 6.23
N LEU A 205 11.95 0.40 6.57
CA LEU A 205 10.92 1.27 7.18
C LEU A 205 11.25 1.64 8.63
N GLU A 206 11.87 0.76 9.39
CA GLU A 206 12.33 1.05 10.75
C GLU A 206 13.36 2.19 10.73
N ASP A 207 14.30 2.17 9.81
CA ASP A 207 15.29 3.23 9.62
C ASP A 207 14.68 4.58 9.22
N LYS A 208 13.48 4.58 8.64
CA LYS A 208 12.78 5.77 8.15
C LYS A 208 11.60 6.20 9.03
N ALA A 209 11.35 5.54 10.15
CA ALA A 209 10.17 5.78 10.99
C ALA A 209 10.08 7.22 11.53
N ASP A 210 11.21 7.89 11.74
CA ASP A 210 11.30 9.23 12.31
C ASP A 210 11.28 10.37 11.27
N GLN A 211 11.07 10.06 9.99
CA GLN A 211 11.16 11.07 8.92
C GLN A 211 9.95 12.01 8.83
N ILE A 212 8.82 11.68 9.46
CA ILE A 212 7.65 12.57 9.53
C ILE A 212 7.64 13.26 10.89
N LYS A 213 8.01 14.53 10.89
CA LYS A 213 7.81 15.38 12.08
C LYS A 213 6.33 15.75 12.17
N TRP A 214 5.68 15.31 13.25
CA TRP A 214 4.26 15.57 13.50
C TRP A 214 4.07 16.95 14.12
N ASP A 215 3.93 17.97 13.29
CA ASP A 215 3.61 19.36 13.65
C ASP A 215 2.37 19.86 12.90
N LYS A 216 1.98 21.11 13.13
CA LYS A 216 0.79 21.71 12.50
C LYS A 216 0.91 21.82 10.98
N GLU A 217 2.13 22.05 10.48
CA GLU A 217 2.37 22.16 9.03
C GLU A 217 2.21 20.81 8.35
N SER A 218 2.88 19.77 8.85
CA SER A 218 2.75 18.43 8.31
C SER A 218 1.32 17.89 8.41
N TRP A 219 0.60 18.19 9.51
CA TRP A 219 -0.81 17.83 9.62
C TRP A 219 -1.66 18.54 8.55
N SER A 220 -1.42 19.85 8.32
CA SER A 220 -2.12 20.63 7.30
C SER A 220 -1.88 20.10 5.89
N ASN A 221 -0.63 19.71 5.58
CA ASN A 221 -0.26 19.13 4.29
C ASN A 221 -0.86 17.75 4.05
N LEU A 222 -1.07 16.95 5.11
CA LEU A 222 -1.60 15.59 5.00
C LEU A 222 -3.12 15.52 5.08
N PHE A 223 -3.75 16.33 5.95
CA PHE A 223 -5.16 16.18 6.32
C PHE A 223 -5.93 17.51 6.39
N GLY A 224 -5.23 18.64 6.36
CA GLY A 224 -5.82 19.96 6.54
C GLY A 224 -6.06 20.72 5.24
N ALA A 225 -6.10 22.06 5.35
CA ALA A 225 -6.49 22.95 4.26
C ALA A 225 -5.56 22.89 3.05
N GLU A 226 -4.24 22.64 3.27
CA GLU A 226 -3.26 22.57 2.18
C GLU A 226 -3.54 21.41 1.22
N GLN A 227 -4.08 20.28 1.74
CA GLN A 227 -4.44 19.12 0.93
C GLN A 227 -5.52 19.45 -0.14
N TYR A 228 -6.37 20.44 0.13
CA TYR A 228 -7.54 20.77 -0.71
C TYR A 228 -7.35 22.01 -1.59
N ARG A 229 -6.18 22.65 -1.56
CA ARG A 229 -5.88 23.76 -2.47
C ARG A 229 -5.86 23.27 -3.92
N ARG A 230 -6.48 24.05 -4.81
CA ARG A 230 -6.31 23.85 -6.26
C ARG A 230 -4.87 24.17 -6.66
N ARG A 231 -4.30 23.30 -7.45
CA ARG A 231 -2.95 23.43 -8.02
C ARG A 231 -2.95 23.13 -9.50
#